data_0c8059a62ded599c27896e75c9e96da6
#
_entry.id   0c8059a62ded599c27896e75c9e96da6
#
_cell.length_a   1.000
_cell.length_b   1.000
_cell.length_c   1.000
_cell.angle_alpha   90.00
_cell.angle_beta   90.00
_cell.angle_gamma   90.00
#
_symmetry.space_group_name_H-M   'P 1'
#
loop_
_entity.id
_entity.type
_entity.pdbx_description
1 polymer ?
#
loop_
_entity_poly.entity_id
_entity_poly.type
_entity_poly.pdbx_seq_one_letter_code
_entity_poly.pdbx_strand_id
1 'polypeptide(L)'
;MTDALHAALRRWRRLTGVLARVALLAGLTALALAGTAGAGAAVTLTDDRGRQVVFDRPALRVVTLLPSLTETVCELQACDRLVGTDRYSNWPASVLALPKLGGLEDTQLERIVSLKPDLVLAAVSSRALDRLESLGLRVLALEAKSLPETRRVINTVAAALGKPGQGEILWAQIERRITAAATRVPAALQGQRVYFEVSSAPYAAGESSFVGETLARLGLGNVVPAALGPFPKLNPEFVVRAQPDLVMASERNLAEMPKRPGWGAITALQRQRSCGFAESRYEILIRPGPRLAEAAELIADCLVTLPPQAAVARAPGSIGAKGPAASGQRLP
;
A
#
# COMPACT_ATOMS: atom_id res chain seq x y z
N MET A 1 -35.38 -15.73 82.35
CA MET A 1 -35.60 -15.60 80.86
C MET A 1 -34.90 -14.42 80.27
N THR A 2 -34.33 -13.50 81.05
CA THR A 2 -33.69 -12.25 80.52
C THR A 2 -32.23 -12.42 80.06
N ASP A 3 -31.46 -13.34 80.60
CA ASP A 3 -30.04 -13.48 80.33
C ASP A 3 -29.74 -14.12 78.95
N ALA A 4 -30.58 -15.07 78.51
CA ALA A 4 -30.44 -15.72 77.17
C ALA A 4 -30.69 -14.75 76.03
N LEU A 5 -31.60 -13.80 76.16
CA LEU A 5 -31.95 -12.80 75.21
C LEU A 5 -30.80 -11.80 75.00
N HIS A 6 -30.16 -11.40 76.09
CA HIS A 6 -29.02 -10.49 76.07
C HIS A 6 -27.74 -11.12 75.43
N ALA A 7 -27.56 -12.43 75.59
CA ALA A 7 -26.46 -13.16 74.99
C ALA A 7 -26.65 -13.32 73.42
N ALA A 8 -27.90 -13.59 73.01
CA ALA A 8 -28.24 -13.68 71.61
C ALA A 8 -28.07 -12.34 70.88
N LEU A 9 -28.51 -11.22 71.49
CA LEU A 9 -28.35 -9.87 70.95
C LEU A 9 -26.87 -9.44 70.84
N ARG A 10 -26.01 -9.83 71.80
CA ARG A 10 -24.55 -9.56 71.68
C ARG A 10 -23.89 -10.38 70.61
N ARG A 11 -24.28 -11.63 70.36
CA ARG A 11 -23.79 -12.44 69.26
C ARG A 11 -24.22 -11.86 67.88
N TRP A 12 -25.47 -11.43 67.75
CA TRP A 12 -26.00 -10.84 66.54
C TRP A 12 -25.28 -9.53 66.16
N ARG A 13 -25.02 -8.64 67.14
CA ARG A 13 -24.26 -7.41 66.94
C ARG A 13 -22.79 -7.66 66.55
N ARG A 14 -22.17 -8.75 67.04
CA ARG A 14 -20.80 -9.12 66.63
C ARG A 14 -20.76 -9.65 65.15
N LEU A 15 -21.74 -10.45 64.75
CA LEU A 15 -21.86 -10.99 63.44
C LEU A 15 -22.14 -9.90 62.36
N THR A 16 -23.05 -8.97 62.70
CA THR A 16 -23.34 -7.85 61.74
C THR A 16 -22.16 -6.89 61.62
N GLY A 17 -21.38 -6.67 62.71
CA GLY A 17 -20.15 -5.87 62.64
C GLY A 17 -19.02 -6.50 61.79
N VAL A 18 -18.89 -7.82 61.81
CA VAL A 18 -17.92 -8.55 60.99
C VAL A 18 -18.33 -8.53 59.53
N LEU A 19 -19.60 -8.77 59.21
CA LEU A 19 -20.13 -8.72 57.85
C LEU A 19 -20.01 -7.32 57.23
N ALA A 20 -20.26 -6.27 58.00
CA ALA A 20 -20.09 -4.88 57.56
C ALA A 20 -18.62 -4.54 57.26
N ARG A 21 -17.67 -5.05 58.06
CA ARG A 21 -16.22 -4.85 57.81
C ARG A 21 -15.72 -5.62 56.59
N VAL A 22 -16.20 -6.84 56.36
CA VAL A 22 -15.86 -7.65 55.17
C VAL A 22 -16.42 -7.00 53.90
N ALA A 23 -17.66 -6.49 53.93
CA ALA A 23 -18.26 -5.77 52.81
C ALA A 23 -17.52 -4.45 52.49
N LEU A 24 -17.05 -3.73 53.53
CA LEU A 24 -16.26 -2.50 53.34
C LEU A 24 -14.87 -2.78 52.71
N LEU A 25 -14.20 -3.85 53.15
CA LEU A 25 -12.90 -4.28 52.60
C LEU A 25 -13.05 -4.80 51.19
N ALA A 26 -14.10 -5.56 50.88
CA ALA A 26 -14.39 -6.02 49.53
C ALA A 26 -14.74 -4.86 48.58
N GLY A 27 -15.43 -3.83 49.07
CA GLY A 27 -15.71 -2.61 48.29
C GLY A 27 -14.46 -1.78 48.01
N LEU A 28 -13.52 -1.68 48.93
CA LEU A 28 -12.25 -0.97 48.74
C LEU A 28 -11.30 -1.71 47.79
N THR A 29 -11.27 -3.05 47.83
CA THR A 29 -10.48 -3.83 46.85
C THR A 29 -11.06 -3.81 45.45
N ALA A 30 -12.38 -3.79 45.28
CA ALA A 30 -13.03 -3.64 43.97
C ALA A 30 -12.77 -2.26 43.35
N LEU A 31 -12.71 -1.18 44.17
CA LEU A 31 -12.41 0.17 43.72
C LEU A 31 -10.94 0.33 43.31
N ALA A 32 -10.01 -0.40 43.94
CA ALA A 32 -8.59 -0.38 43.62
C ALA A 32 -8.28 -1.14 42.31
N LEU A 33 -9.08 -2.15 41.93
CA LEU A 33 -8.94 -2.85 40.65
C LEU A 33 -9.54 -2.09 39.44
N ALA A 34 -10.47 -1.18 39.70
CA ALA A 34 -11.07 -0.37 38.62
C ALA A 34 -10.17 0.78 38.14
N GLY A 35 -9.05 1.05 38.81
CA GLY A 35 -8.18 2.20 38.55
C GLY A 35 -6.99 1.93 37.59
N THR A 36 -6.76 0.71 37.13
CA THR A 36 -5.75 0.42 36.12
C THR A 36 -6.37 0.45 34.71
N ALA A 37 -7.00 1.58 34.33
CA ALA A 37 -7.13 1.92 32.94
C ALA A 37 -5.70 1.98 32.39
N GLY A 38 -5.28 0.94 31.65
CA GLY A 38 -3.93 0.78 31.16
C GLY A 38 -3.50 2.05 30.44
N ALA A 39 -2.56 2.78 31.03
CA ALA A 39 -1.76 3.72 30.28
C ALA A 39 -1.08 2.87 29.20
N GLY A 40 -1.62 2.89 27.98
CA GLY A 40 -1.02 2.22 26.82
C GLY A 40 0.42 2.67 26.77
N ALA A 41 1.36 1.73 26.70
CA ALA A 41 2.77 2.07 26.58
C ALA A 41 2.93 3.03 25.41
N ALA A 42 3.68 4.12 25.62
CA ALA A 42 3.98 5.06 24.55
C ALA A 42 4.63 4.32 23.37
N VAL A 43 4.14 4.56 22.17
CA VAL A 43 4.66 3.95 20.95
C VAL A 43 5.54 4.96 20.25
N THR A 44 6.80 4.60 19.98
CA THR A 44 7.71 5.41 19.16
C THR A 44 7.78 4.80 17.78
N LEU A 45 7.45 5.58 16.75
CA LEU A 45 7.51 5.19 15.35
C LEU A 45 8.58 6.02 14.65
N THR A 46 9.35 5.37 13.78
CA THR A 46 10.31 6.05 12.91
C THR A 46 9.70 6.23 11.52
N ASP A 47 9.70 7.45 11.01
CA ASP A 47 9.24 7.76 9.66
C ASP A 47 10.33 7.49 8.60
N ASP A 48 9.99 7.66 7.32
CA ASP A 48 10.92 7.38 6.22
C ASP A 48 12.00 8.45 6.01
N ARG A 49 12.01 9.49 6.84
CA ARG A 49 13.11 10.45 6.98
C ARG A 49 14.06 10.09 8.13
N GLY A 50 13.77 9.01 8.88
CA GLY A 50 14.51 8.62 10.08
C GLY A 50 14.12 9.41 11.33
N ARG A 51 13.05 10.22 11.30
CA ARG A 51 12.58 10.97 12.45
C ARG A 51 11.70 10.10 13.35
N GLN A 52 11.93 10.19 14.66
CA GLN A 52 11.12 9.49 15.66
C GLN A 52 9.92 10.34 16.08
N VAL A 53 8.75 9.73 16.06
CA VAL A 53 7.48 10.33 16.47
C VAL A 53 6.90 9.50 17.62
N VAL A 54 6.69 10.15 18.78
CA VAL A 54 6.19 9.49 19.99
C VAL A 54 4.69 9.69 20.11
N PHE A 55 3.99 8.61 20.40
CA PHE A 55 2.55 8.57 20.64
C PHE A 55 2.27 8.07 22.06
N ASP A 56 1.83 8.96 22.95
CA ASP A 56 1.39 8.59 24.30
C ASP A 56 0.02 7.90 24.29
N ARG A 57 -0.72 8.10 23.22
CA ARG A 57 -2.04 7.51 22.94
C ARG A 57 -2.24 7.35 21.44
N PRO A 58 -3.14 6.46 21.00
CA PRO A 58 -3.51 6.31 19.60
C PRO A 58 -4.00 7.62 18.98
N ALA A 59 -3.66 7.84 17.71
CA ALA A 59 -4.17 8.97 16.94
C ALA A 59 -5.69 8.83 16.72
N LEU A 60 -6.44 9.90 17.04
CA LEU A 60 -7.90 9.97 16.93
C LEU A 60 -8.39 11.02 15.95
N ARG A 61 -7.54 11.99 15.59
CA ARG A 61 -7.82 13.03 14.60
C ARG A 61 -6.72 13.06 13.56
N VAL A 62 -6.95 12.41 12.46
CA VAL A 62 -5.93 12.16 11.43
C VAL A 62 -6.18 13.02 10.21
N VAL A 63 -5.17 13.69 9.74
CA VAL A 63 -5.10 14.29 8.40
C VAL A 63 -4.21 13.42 7.52
N THR A 64 -4.65 13.16 6.30
CA THR A 64 -3.86 12.44 5.29
C THR A 64 -3.63 13.32 4.07
N LEU A 65 -2.38 13.38 3.60
CA LEU A 65 -1.97 14.20 2.46
C LEU A 65 -1.52 13.36 1.26
N LEU A 66 -1.99 12.11 1.21
CA LEU A 66 -1.73 11.17 0.11
C LEU A 66 -2.87 10.14 0.02
N PRO A 67 -3.40 9.85 -1.19
CA PRO A 67 -4.52 8.92 -1.36
C PRO A 67 -4.29 7.53 -0.75
N SER A 68 -3.11 6.93 -0.97
CA SER A 68 -2.77 5.61 -0.41
C SER A 68 -2.79 5.57 1.12
N LEU A 69 -2.43 6.68 1.80
CA LEU A 69 -2.50 6.80 3.25
C LEU A 69 -3.94 6.97 3.73
N THR A 70 -4.78 7.70 2.98
CA THR A 70 -6.23 7.80 3.24
C THR A 70 -6.88 6.43 3.16
N GLU A 71 -6.61 5.70 2.08
CA GLU A 71 -7.09 4.34 1.86
C GLU A 71 -6.63 3.40 2.98
N THR A 72 -5.36 3.52 3.42
CA THR A 72 -4.79 2.71 4.50
C THR A 72 -5.50 2.96 5.85
N VAL A 73 -5.76 4.22 6.22
CA VAL A 73 -6.49 4.54 7.46
C VAL A 73 -7.89 3.93 7.40
N CYS A 74 -8.57 4.00 6.25
CA CYS A 74 -9.91 3.46 6.10
C CYS A 74 -9.95 1.93 6.12
N GLU A 75 -9.04 1.24 5.43
CA GLU A 75 -8.96 -0.23 5.45
C GLU A 75 -8.56 -0.78 6.83
N LEU A 76 -7.85 -0.01 7.62
CA LEU A 76 -7.60 -0.30 9.03
C LEU A 76 -8.80 0.01 9.94
N GLN A 77 -9.99 0.25 9.37
CA GLN A 77 -11.23 0.55 10.10
C GLN A 77 -11.08 1.74 11.07
N ALA A 78 -10.49 2.83 10.57
CA ALA A 78 -10.32 4.08 11.29
C ALA A 78 -10.69 5.30 10.42
N CYS A 79 -11.55 5.12 9.41
CA CYS A 79 -11.99 6.16 8.48
C CYS A 79 -12.73 7.29 9.20
N ASP A 80 -13.41 7.00 10.31
CA ASP A 80 -14.07 7.92 11.22
C ASP A 80 -13.11 8.90 11.94
N ARG A 81 -11.82 8.55 12.00
CA ARG A 81 -10.77 9.42 12.57
C ARG A 81 -10.23 10.45 11.59
N LEU A 82 -10.54 10.33 10.30
CA LEU A 82 -10.11 11.30 9.29
C LEU A 82 -10.87 12.62 9.47
N VAL A 83 -10.14 13.71 9.61
CA VAL A 83 -10.69 15.07 9.73
C VAL A 83 -10.40 15.93 8.52
N GLY A 84 -9.58 15.48 7.59
CA GLY A 84 -9.27 16.11 6.32
C GLY A 84 -8.33 15.27 5.48
N THR A 85 -8.39 15.44 4.15
CA THR A 85 -7.59 14.68 3.20
C THR A 85 -7.00 15.59 2.12
N ASP A 86 -6.00 15.11 1.38
CA ASP A 86 -5.58 15.77 0.14
C ASP A 86 -6.73 15.82 -0.89
N ARG A 87 -6.53 16.60 -1.98
CA ARG A 87 -7.58 16.78 -3.01
C ARG A 87 -7.82 15.53 -3.85
N TYR A 88 -6.84 14.63 -3.94
CA TYR A 88 -6.88 13.43 -4.78
C TYR A 88 -7.43 12.19 -4.06
N SER A 89 -7.61 12.28 -2.74
CA SER A 89 -8.24 11.22 -1.95
C SER A 89 -9.73 11.15 -2.27
N ASN A 90 -10.12 10.07 -2.98
CA ASN A 90 -11.46 9.85 -3.51
C ASN A 90 -12.07 8.50 -3.11
N TRP A 91 -11.37 7.70 -2.33
CA TRP A 91 -11.83 6.40 -1.85
C TRP A 91 -11.52 6.21 -0.35
N PRO A 92 -12.46 5.56 0.40
CA PRO A 92 -13.84 5.23 0.02
C PRO A 92 -14.71 6.47 -0.16
N ALA A 93 -15.92 6.31 -0.68
CA ALA A 93 -16.81 7.45 -0.97
C ALA A 93 -17.07 8.38 0.24
N SER A 94 -17.01 7.85 1.46
CA SER A 94 -17.18 8.63 2.70
C SER A 94 -16.15 9.76 2.86
N VAL A 95 -14.95 9.64 2.30
CA VAL A 95 -13.92 10.70 2.40
C VAL A 95 -14.15 11.88 1.47
N LEU A 96 -15.08 11.77 0.52
CA LEU A 96 -15.41 12.86 -0.39
C LEU A 96 -16.02 14.07 0.34
N ALA A 97 -16.71 13.85 1.45
CA ALA A 97 -17.31 14.89 2.28
C ALA A 97 -16.30 15.62 3.19
N LEU A 98 -15.08 15.07 3.33
CA LEU A 98 -14.07 15.65 4.20
C LEU A 98 -13.43 16.89 3.59
N PRO A 99 -12.98 17.86 4.41
CA PRO A 99 -12.20 19.01 3.97
C PRO A 99 -11.01 18.59 3.09
N LYS A 100 -10.90 19.20 1.90
CA LYS A 100 -9.77 19.01 0.98
C LYS A 100 -8.67 20.04 1.27
N LEU A 101 -7.45 19.57 1.44
CA LEU A 101 -6.31 20.30 2.02
C LEU A 101 -5.21 20.62 1.00
N GLY A 102 -5.54 20.56 -0.29
CA GLY A 102 -4.58 20.79 -1.37
C GLY A 102 -3.91 19.50 -1.84
N GLY A 103 -2.78 19.65 -2.53
CA GLY A 103 -1.91 18.56 -3.00
C GLY A 103 -0.48 18.70 -2.45
N LEU A 104 0.48 18.01 -3.07
CA LEU A 104 1.90 18.01 -2.63
C LEU A 104 2.55 19.41 -2.70
N GLU A 105 2.15 20.23 -3.69
CA GLU A 105 2.78 21.53 -3.96
C GLU A 105 2.05 22.72 -3.30
N ASP A 106 0.75 22.57 -3.01
CA ASP A 106 -0.14 23.64 -2.55
C ASP A 106 -0.95 23.24 -1.30
N THR A 107 -0.29 22.56 -0.38
CA THR A 107 -0.87 22.13 0.91
C THR A 107 -1.35 23.33 1.72
N GLN A 108 -2.62 23.28 2.17
CA GLN A 108 -3.29 24.38 2.91
C GLN A 108 -3.01 24.29 4.42
N LEU A 109 -1.88 24.84 4.86
CA LEU A 109 -1.36 24.73 6.22
C LEU A 109 -2.34 25.25 7.29
N GLU A 110 -2.88 26.45 7.09
CA GLU A 110 -3.80 27.10 8.04
C GLU A 110 -5.05 26.26 8.24
N ARG A 111 -5.55 25.66 7.16
CA ARG A 111 -6.71 24.77 7.23
C ARG A 111 -6.39 23.49 7.99
N ILE A 112 -5.20 22.91 7.80
CA ILE A 112 -4.76 21.73 8.58
C ILE A 112 -4.73 22.08 10.06
N VAL A 113 -4.10 23.17 10.43
CA VAL A 113 -4.00 23.63 11.84
C VAL A 113 -5.39 23.84 12.46
N SER A 114 -6.33 24.43 11.70
CA SER A 114 -7.70 24.69 12.18
C SER A 114 -8.48 23.39 12.48
N LEU A 115 -8.15 22.29 11.81
CA LEU A 115 -8.74 20.98 12.06
C LEU A 115 -8.21 20.31 13.34
N LYS A 116 -7.16 20.86 13.96
CA LYS A 116 -6.52 20.35 15.19
C LYS A 116 -6.26 18.84 15.12
N PRO A 117 -5.52 18.36 14.10
CA PRO A 117 -5.17 16.95 14.02
C PRO A 117 -4.17 16.58 15.12
N ASP A 118 -4.24 15.36 15.63
CA ASP A 118 -3.20 14.79 16.50
C ASP A 118 -2.16 13.98 15.70
N LEU A 119 -2.42 13.75 14.41
CA LEU A 119 -1.50 13.12 13.46
C LEU A 119 -1.74 13.64 12.04
N VAL A 120 -0.65 13.95 11.34
CA VAL A 120 -0.62 14.20 9.89
C VAL A 120 0.19 13.09 9.22
N LEU A 121 -0.40 12.38 8.28
CA LEU A 121 0.26 11.40 7.42
C LEU A 121 0.53 12.07 6.06
N ALA A 122 1.78 12.08 5.63
CA ALA A 122 2.18 12.75 4.40
C ALA A 122 3.23 11.95 3.62
N ALA A 123 3.43 12.28 2.33
CA ALA A 123 4.53 11.75 1.55
C ALA A 123 5.87 12.39 1.98
N VAL A 124 6.97 11.65 1.86
CA VAL A 124 8.33 12.19 2.11
C VAL A 124 8.65 13.37 1.17
N SER A 125 8.12 13.36 -0.05
CA SER A 125 8.29 14.41 -1.04
C SER A 125 7.46 15.67 -0.79
N SER A 126 6.59 15.70 0.24
CA SER A 126 5.77 16.88 0.54
C SER A 126 6.64 18.04 1.04
N ARG A 127 6.50 19.21 0.41
CA ARG A 127 7.21 20.43 0.83
C ARG A 127 6.66 21.04 2.13
N ALA A 128 5.53 20.56 2.61
CA ALA A 128 4.87 21.08 3.79
C ALA A 128 5.43 20.53 5.11
N LEU A 129 6.24 19.47 5.10
CA LEU A 129 6.62 18.67 6.27
C LEU A 129 7.24 19.54 7.38
N ASP A 130 8.33 20.26 7.09
CA ASP A 130 9.03 21.07 8.10
C ASP A 130 8.13 22.18 8.65
N ARG A 131 7.27 22.75 7.80
CA ARG A 131 6.35 23.80 8.24
C ARG A 131 5.25 23.25 9.14
N LEU A 132 4.68 22.07 8.83
CA LEU A 132 3.70 21.40 9.68
C LEU A 132 4.30 21.09 11.06
N GLU A 133 5.53 20.58 11.11
CA GLU A 133 6.23 20.30 12.36
C GLU A 133 6.56 21.57 13.15
N SER A 134 6.99 22.65 12.49
CA SER A 134 7.25 23.94 13.15
C SER A 134 5.98 24.57 13.76
N LEU A 135 4.80 24.17 13.28
CA LEU A 135 3.50 24.55 13.84
C LEU A 135 3.06 23.60 14.99
N GLY A 136 3.94 22.71 15.44
CA GLY A 136 3.71 21.78 16.54
C GLY A 136 2.86 20.58 16.19
N LEU A 137 2.63 20.30 14.89
CA LEU A 137 1.88 19.13 14.46
C LEU A 137 2.78 17.90 14.44
N ARG A 138 2.21 16.77 14.84
CA ARG A 138 2.87 15.46 14.79
C ARG A 138 2.74 14.91 13.37
N VAL A 139 3.85 14.72 12.68
CA VAL A 139 3.90 14.29 11.27
C VAL A 139 4.62 12.95 11.14
N LEU A 140 4.02 12.01 10.42
CA LEU A 140 4.68 10.81 9.90
C LEU A 140 4.79 10.93 8.38
N ALA A 141 6.01 11.10 7.89
CA ALA A 141 6.30 11.12 6.45
C ALA A 141 6.60 9.69 5.98
N LEU A 142 5.72 9.13 5.15
CA LEU A 142 5.76 7.73 4.73
C LEU A 142 5.76 7.63 3.21
N GLU A 143 6.61 6.75 2.69
CA GLU A 143 6.71 6.45 1.27
C GLU A 143 6.84 4.93 1.06
N ALA A 144 6.19 4.41 0.00
CA ALA A 144 6.32 3.03 -0.41
C ALA A 144 6.57 2.96 -1.92
N LYS A 145 7.65 2.30 -2.32
CA LYS A 145 8.03 2.07 -3.73
C LYS A 145 7.93 0.59 -4.11
N SER A 146 7.95 -0.32 -3.12
CA SER A 146 7.91 -1.77 -3.28
C SER A 146 6.81 -2.39 -2.43
N LEU A 147 6.49 -3.68 -2.62
CA LEU A 147 5.53 -4.42 -1.80
C LEU A 147 5.98 -4.50 -0.32
N PRO A 148 7.26 -4.80 -0.02
CA PRO A 148 7.74 -4.79 1.38
C PRO A 148 7.57 -3.43 2.05
N GLU A 149 7.86 -2.33 1.35
CA GLU A 149 7.67 -0.98 1.89
C GLU A 149 6.19 -0.66 2.10
N THR A 150 5.30 -1.10 1.19
CA THR A 150 3.86 -0.93 1.37
C THR A 150 3.36 -1.67 2.62
N ARG A 151 3.81 -2.90 2.85
CA ARG A 151 3.53 -3.65 4.09
C ARG A 151 4.00 -2.88 5.32
N ARG A 152 5.23 -2.36 5.28
CA ARG A 152 5.79 -1.56 6.38
C ARG A 152 4.95 -0.31 6.65
N VAL A 153 4.57 0.45 5.62
CA VAL A 153 3.72 1.65 5.75
C VAL A 153 2.37 1.30 6.38
N ILE A 154 1.70 0.24 5.91
CA ILE A 154 0.44 -0.22 6.49
C ILE A 154 0.59 -0.53 7.98
N ASN A 155 1.67 -1.22 8.37
CA ASN A 155 1.94 -1.55 9.78
C ASN A 155 2.25 -0.31 10.62
N THR A 156 3.02 0.64 10.08
CA THR A 156 3.34 1.91 10.76
C THR A 156 2.07 2.72 11.02
N VAL A 157 1.19 2.83 10.04
CA VAL A 157 -0.11 3.51 10.19
C VAL A 157 -0.99 2.77 11.22
N ALA A 158 -1.05 1.43 11.16
CA ALA A 158 -1.80 0.64 12.14
C ALA A 158 -1.31 0.88 13.57
N ALA A 159 0.00 0.93 13.78
CA ALA A 159 0.60 1.22 15.09
C ALA A 159 0.27 2.64 15.57
N ALA A 160 0.35 3.66 14.71
CA ALA A 160 -0.01 5.05 15.04
C ALA A 160 -1.49 5.17 15.44
N LEU A 161 -2.37 4.37 14.83
CA LEU A 161 -3.78 4.28 15.14
C LEU A 161 -4.10 3.43 16.40
N GLY A 162 -3.07 2.87 17.06
CA GLY A 162 -3.25 1.99 18.23
C GLY A 162 -3.90 0.64 17.88
N LYS A 163 -3.66 0.17 16.66
CA LYS A 163 -4.16 -1.12 16.15
C LYS A 163 -2.99 -2.06 15.78
N PRO A 164 -2.05 -2.32 16.69
CA PRO A 164 -0.90 -3.18 16.39
C PRO A 164 -1.39 -4.56 15.96
N GLY A 165 -0.75 -5.12 14.92
CA GLY A 165 -1.13 -6.41 14.32
C GLY A 165 -2.24 -6.34 13.27
N GLN A 166 -3.09 -5.34 13.24
CA GLN A 166 -4.12 -5.20 12.19
C GLN A 166 -3.50 -4.98 10.80
N GLY A 167 -2.35 -4.32 10.73
CA GLY A 167 -1.61 -4.14 9.49
C GLY A 167 -1.17 -5.46 8.87
N GLU A 168 -0.68 -6.41 9.67
CA GLU A 168 -0.29 -7.75 9.19
C GLU A 168 -1.51 -8.57 8.75
N ILE A 169 -2.63 -8.46 9.46
CA ILE A 169 -3.88 -9.12 9.06
C ILE A 169 -4.33 -8.61 7.68
N LEU A 170 -4.34 -7.27 7.50
CA LEU A 170 -4.67 -6.63 6.23
C LEU A 170 -3.70 -7.06 5.13
N TRP A 171 -2.39 -7.06 5.41
CA TRP A 171 -1.39 -7.48 4.45
C TRP A 171 -1.58 -8.94 4.01
N ALA A 172 -1.82 -9.84 4.94
CA ALA A 172 -2.10 -11.25 4.62
C ALA A 172 -3.36 -11.43 3.76
N GLN A 173 -4.37 -10.54 3.90
CA GLN A 173 -5.53 -10.55 3.02
C GLN A 173 -5.16 -10.09 1.60
N ILE A 174 -4.34 -9.04 1.49
CA ILE A 174 -3.84 -8.53 0.19
C ILE A 174 -3.07 -9.65 -0.53
N GLU A 175 -2.11 -10.30 0.13
CA GLU A 175 -1.31 -11.38 -0.47
C GLU A 175 -2.15 -12.56 -0.95
N ARG A 176 -3.14 -12.99 -0.17
CA ARG A 176 -4.04 -14.07 -0.60
C ARG A 176 -4.81 -13.71 -1.87
N ARG A 177 -5.32 -12.48 -1.97
CA ARG A 177 -6.06 -12.01 -3.16
C ARG A 177 -5.15 -11.88 -4.37
N ILE A 178 -3.92 -11.36 -4.21
CA ILE A 178 -2.93 -11.32 -5.31
C ILE A 178 -2.63 -12.73 -5.80
N THR A 179 -2.43 -13.69 -4.88
CA THR A 179 -2.21 -15.09 -5.25
C THR A 179 -3.41 -15.69 -6.00
N ALA A 180 -4.63 -15.40 -5.56
CA ALA A 180 -5.83 -15.82 -6.26
C ALA A 180 -5.97 -15.17 -7.66
N ALA A 181 -5.62 -13.89 -7.81
CA ALA A 181 -5.57 -13.24 -9.12
C ALA A 181 -4.55 -13.89 -10.06
N ALA A 182 -3.39 -14.30 -9.55
CA ALA A 182 -2.35 -14.98 -10.33
C ALA A 182 -2.83 -16.30 -10.94
N THR A 183 -3.68 -17.08 -10.24
CA THR A 183 -4.23 -18.33 -10.78
C THR A 183 -5.14 -18.15 -11.99
N ARG A 184 -5.63 -16.92 -12.21
CA ARG A 184 -6.51 -16.57 -13.34
C ARG A 184 -5.74 -16.17 -14.60
N VAL A 185 -4.45 -15.86 -14.45
CA VAL A 185 -3.61 -15.44 -15.59
C VAL A 185 -3.36 -16.64 -16.52
N PRO A 186 -3.70 -16.52 -17.83
CA PRO A 186 -3.49 -17.62 -18.78
C PRO A 186 -2.02 -18.06 -18.83
N ALA A 187 -1.78 -19.38 -18.82
CA ALA A 187 -0.43 -19.95 -18.87
C ALA A 187 0.40 -19.47 -20.09
N ALA A 188 -0.26 -19.17 -21.20
CA ALA A 188 0.37 -18.63 -22.40
C ALA A 188 0.97 -17.21 -22.23
N LEU A 189 0.61 -16.52 -21.16
CA LEU A 189 1.12 -15.17 -20.86
C LEU A 189 2.26 -15.18 -19.83
N GLN A 190 2.55 -16.34 -19.23
CA GLN A 190 3.64 -16.47 -18.26
C GLN A 190 4.98 -16.07 -18.86
N GLY A 191 5.73 -15.24 -18.13
CA GLY A 191 7.03 -14.72 -18.54
C GLY A 191 6.99 -13.62 -19.61
N GLN A 192 5.81 -13.21 -20.10
CA GLN A 192 5.71 -12.12 -21.06
C GLN A 192 6.13 -10.80 -20.44
N ARG A 193 6.93 -10.02 -21.17
CA ARG A 193 7.52 -8.78 -20.68
C ARG A 193 6.56 -7.60 -20.87
N VAL A 194 6.25 -6.95 -19.77
CA VAL A 194 5.34 -5.81 -19.74
C VAL A 194 6.11 -4.50 -19.76
N TYR A 195 5.65 -3.54 -20.55
CA TYR A 195 5.88 -2.13 -20.34
C TYR A 195 4.67 -1.53 -19.65
N PHE A 196 4.83 -1.09 -18.39
CA PHE A 196 3.79 -0.39 -17.64
C PHE A 196 4.16 1.10 -17.57
N GLU A 197 3.37 1.95 -18.22
CA GLU A 197 3.58 3.39 -18.22
C GLU A 197 2.84 4.04 -17.05
N VAL A 198 3.55 4.70 -16.14
CA VAL A 198 3.00 5.45 -15.00
C VAL A 198 2.57 6.86 -15.40
N SER A 199 3.27 7.49 -16.31
CA SER A 199 2.88 8.78 -16.90
C SER A 199 3.50 8.98 -18.27
N SER A 200 2.90 9.86 -19.06
CA SER A 200 3.26 10.08 -20.48
C SER A 200 4.64 10.68 -20.72
N ALA A 201 5.45 10.98 -19.68
CA ALA A 201 6.73 11.67 -19.83
C ALA A 201 7.98 10.86 -20.28
N PRO A 202 8.05 9.58 -20.64
CA PRO A 202 7.43 8.38 -20.12
C PRO A 202 8.10 7.91 -18.81
N TYR A 203 7.37 7.97 -17.72
CA TYR A 203 7.76 7.30 -16.48
C TYR A 203 7.17 5.89 -16.50
N ALA A 204 8.00 4.90 -16.21
CA ALA A 204 7.58 3.51 -16.18
C ALA A 204 7.71 2.89 -14.82
N ALA A 205 6.91 1.84 -14.57
CA ALA A 205 7.11 0.98 -13.40
C ALA A 205 8.18 -0.07 -13.72
N GLY A 206 9.30 -0.02 -13.01
CA GLY A 206 10.38 -1.00 -13.11
C GLY A 206 10.13 -2.25 -12.26
N GLU A 207 10.97 -3.28 -12.44
CA GLU A 207 10.89 -4.55 -11.70
C GLU A 207 10.86 -4.35 -10.18
N SER A 208 11.60 -3.38 -9.64
CA SER A 208 11.71 -3.10 -8.21
C SER A 208 10.59 -2.21 -7.66
N SER A 209 9.61 -1.81 -8.47
CA SER A 209 8.42 -1.08 -8.01
C SER A 209 7.34 -2.03 -7.50
N PHE A 210 6.45 -1.53 -6.64
CA PHE A 210 5.28 -2.31 -6.20
C PHE A 210 4.41 -2.78 -7.38
N VAL A 211 4.36 -2.03 -8.49
CA VAL A 211 3.70 -2.45 -9.73
C VAL A 211 4.47 -3.59 -10.39
N GLY A 212 5.80 -3.46 -10.56
CA GLY A 212 6.65 -4.49 -11.15
C GLY A 212 6.64 -5.78 -10.35
N GLU A 213 6.72 -5.68 -9.02
CA GLU A 213 6.61 -6.83 -8.13
C GLU A 213 5.22 -7.49 -8.18
N THR A 214 4.14 -6.70 -8.35
CA THR A 214 2.79 -7.24 -8.58
C THR A 214 2.71 -7.98 -9.91
N LEU A 215 3.28 -7.43 -10.99
CA LEU A 215 3.38 -8.12 -12.29
C LEU A 215 4.13 -9.44 -12.16
N ALA A 216 5.26 -9.46 -11.43
CA ALA A 216 6.02 -10.68 -11.17
C ALA A 216 5.19 -11.73 -10.38
N ARG A 217 4.40 -11.30 -9.38
CA ARG A 217 3.47 -12.18 -8.65
C ARG A 217 2.38 -12.77 -9.56
N LEU A 218 1.99 -12.05 -10.62
CA LEU A 218 1.07 -12.53 -11.64
C LEU A 218 1.77 -13.42 -12.70
N GLY A 219 3.08 -13.66 -12.57
CA GLY A 219 3.88 -14.49 -13.48
C GLY A 219 4.35 -13.76 -14.74
N LEU A 220 4.31 -12.42 -14.76
CA LEU A 220 4.76 -11.60 -15.88
C LEU A 220 6.19 -11.10 -15.65
N GLY A 221 6.92 -10.85 -16.75
CA GLY A 221 8.18 -10.14 -16.75
C GLY A 221 7.98 -8.63 -16.89
N ASN A 222 9.07 -7.86 -16.81
CA ASN A 222 9.10 -6.42 -16.99
C ASN A 222 10.20 -6.05 -17.99
N VAL A 223 9.99 -5.06 -18.87
CA VAL A 223 11.04 -4.57 -19.77
C VAL A 223 11.99 -3.58 -19.10
N VAL A 224 11.61 -3.06 -17.96
CA VAL A 224 12.40 -2.07 -17.19
C VAL A 224 13.12 -2.77 -16.05
N PRO A 225 14.43 -3.04 -16.17
CA PRO A 225 15.17 -3.80 -15.17
C PRO A 225 15.29 -3.04 -13.84
N ALA A 226 15.42 -3.78 -12.74
CA ALA A 226 15.53 -3.23 -11.39
C ALA A 226 16.67 -2.21 -11.21
N ALA A 227 17.75 -2.34 -11.99
CA ALA A 227 18.90 -1.43 -11.96
C ALA A 227 18.56 0.02 -12.35
N LEU A 228 17.46 0.25 -13.07
CA LEU A 228 16.98 1.61 -13.40
C LEU A 228 16.14 2.24 -12.28
N GLY A 229 15.90 1.51 -11.20
CA GLY A 229 15.06 1.95 -10.09
C GLY A 229 13.57 1.66 -10.29
N PRO A 230 12.76 1.98 -9.25
CA PRO A 230 11.35 1.61 -9.24
C PRO A 230 10.48 2.38 -10.25
N PHE A 231 10.76 3.68 -10.45
CA PHE A 231 9.95 4.54 -11.34
C PHE A 231 10.83 5.45 -12.20
N PRO A 232 11.65 4.88 -13.12
CA PRO A 232 12.54 5.69 -13.94
C PRO A 232 11.79 6.47 -15.02
N LYS A 233 12.30 7.66 -15.33
CA LYS A 233 12.00 8.34 -16.57
C LYS A 233 12.85 7.71 -17.66
N LEU A 234 12.21 7.15 -18.68
CA LEU A 234 12.89 6.44 -19.74
C LEU A 234 13.18 7.37 -20.95
N ASN A 235 14.21 7.02 -21.70
CA ASN A 235 14.29 7.48 -23.08
C ASN A 235 13.20 6.76 -23.92
N PRO A 236 12.36 7.45 -24.68
CA PRO A 236 11.33 6.83 -25.53
C PRO A 236 11.86 5.72 -26.45
N GLU A 237 13.09 5.88 -26.99
CA GLU A 237 13.75 4.86 -27.80
C GLU A 237 14.05 3.56 -27.07
N PHE A 238 14.24 3.62 -25.74
CA PHE A 238 14.42 2.43 -24.92
C PHE A 238 13.21 1.50 -25.04
N VAL A 239 11.99 2.05 -24.96
CA VAL A 239 10.76 1.27 -25.04
C VAL A 239 10.60 0.64 -26.43
N VAL A 240 10.93 1.40 -27.50
CA VAL A 240 10.90 0.90 -28.88
C VAL A 240 11.90 -0.25 -29.06
N ARG A 241 13.13 -0.13 -28.56
CA ARG A 241 14.13 -1.21 -28.64
C ARG A 241 13.79 -2.42 -27.79
N ALA A 242 13.19 -2.19 -26.61
CA ALA A 242 12.82 -3.27 -25.69
C ALA A 242 11.75 -4.19 -26.25
N GLN A 243 10.92 -3.71 -27.22
CA GLN A 243 9.83 -4.48 -27.82
C GLN A 243 9.06 -5.29 -26.77
N PRO A 244 8.26 -4.64 -25.91
CA PRO A 244 7.47 -5.34 -24.90
C PRO A 244 6.47 -6.29 -25.57
N ASP A 245 6.16 -7.40 -24.88
CA ASP A 245 5.14 -8.36 -25.30
C ASP A 245 3.73 -7.84 -24.98
N LEU A 246 3.64 -7.01 -23.92
CA LEU A 246 2.41 -6.38 -23.41
C LEU A 246 2.68 -4.92 -23.05
N VAL A 247 1.68 -4.06 -23.27
CA VAL A 247 1.70 -2.65 -22.87
C VAL A 247 0.54 -2.38 -21.93
N MET A 248 0.80 -1.71 -20.80
CA MET A 248 -0.21 -1.34 -19.80
C MET A 248 -0.11 0.15 -19.48
N ALA A 249 -1.24 0.85 -19.50
CA ALA A 249 -1.31 2.28 -19.20
C ALA A 249 -2.76 2.71 -18.92
N SER A 250 -2.98 4.00 -18.59
CA SER A 250 -4.33 4.57 -18.69
C SER A 250 -4.82 4.53 -20.15
N GLU A 251 -6.12 4.40 -20.35
CA GLU A 251 -6.75 4.41 -21.68
C GLU A 251 -6.31 5.62 -22.50
N ARG A 252 -6.26 6.79 -21.86
CA ARG A 252 -5.81 8.03 -22.49
C ARG A 252 -4.36 7.92 -23.00
N ASN A 253 -3.44 7.48 -22.17
CA ASN A 253 -2.05 7.35 -22.57
C ASN A 253 -1.86 6.29 -23.63
N LEU A 254 -2.55 5.16 -23.52
CA LEU A 254 -2.50 4.07 -24.48
C LEU A 254 -2.95 4.54 -25.89
N ALA A 255 -4.02 5.33 -25.97
CA ALA A 255 -4.51 5.88 -27.24
C ALA A 255 -3.51 6.84 -27.92
N GLU A 256 -2.66 7.51 -27.14
CA GLU A 256 -1.62 8.43 -27.65
C GLU A 256 -0.29 7.72 -28.00
N MET A 257 -0.03 6.54 -27.47
CA MET A 257 1.26 5.84 -27.66
C MET A 257 1.62 5.60 -29.13
N PRO A 258 0.72 5.13 -30.04
CA PRO A 258 1.08 4.90 -31.45
C PRO A 258 1.47 6.17 -32.19
N LYS A 259 1.05 7.35 -31.73
CA LYS A 259 1.36 8.65 -32.33
C LYS A 259 2.76 9.17 -31.95
N ARG A 260 3.40 8.57 -30.94
CA ARG A 260 4.74 8.96 -30.50
C ARG A 260 5.79 8.50 -31.52
N PRO A 261 6.87 9.28 -31.74
CA PRO A 261 7.92 8.92 -32.71
C PRO A 261 8.47 7.50 -32.43
N GLY A 262 8.37 6.63 -33.47
CA GLY A 262 8.85 5.25 -33.42
C GLY A 262 7.96 4.24 -32.67
N TRP A 263 6.99 4.67 -31.90
CA TRP A 263 6.16 3.75 -31.05
C TRP A 263 5.15 2.95 -31.86
N GLY A 264 4.75 3.42 -33.04
CA GLY A 264 3.93 2.65 -33.98
C GLY A 264 4.60 1.35 -34.46
N ALA A 265 5.93 1.20 -34.31
CA ALA A 265 6.66 -0.04 -34.56
C ALA A 265 6.67 -1.05 -33.39
N ILE A 266 6.08 -0.71 -32.24
CA ILE A 266 5.99 -1.62 -31.11
C ILE A 266 4.95 -2.70 -31.44
N THR A 267 5.41 -3.94 -31.54
CA THR A 267 4.59 -5.10 -31.94
C THR A 267 3.36 -5.29 -31.05
N ALA A 268 3.49 -5.07 -29.75
CA ALA A 268 2.38 -5.17 -28.82
C ALA A 268 1.25 -4.18 -29.14
N LEU A 269 1.58 -2.93 -29.52
CA LEU A 269 0.58 -1.93 -29.91
C LEU A 269 -0.09 -2.30 -31.23
N GLN A 270 0.68 -2.76 -32.24
CA GLN A 270 0.16 -3.19 -33.54
C GLN A 270 -0.82 -4.38 -33.42
N ARG A 271 -0.54 -5.30 -32.49
CA ARG A 271 -1.33 -6.52 -32.26
C ARG A 271 -2.39 -6.36 -31.17
N GLN A 272 -2.65 -5.15 -30.72
CA GLN A 272 -3.62 -4.87 -29.64
C GLN A 272 -3.37 -5.68 -28.36
N ARG A 273 -2.10 -5.99 -28.07
CA ARG A 273 -1.67 -6.67 -26.85
C ARG A 273 -1.40 -5.63 -25.76
N SER A 274 -2.47 -5.01 -25.31
CA SER A 274 -2.39 -3.91 -24.38
C SER A 274 -3.57 -3.89 -23.42
N CYS A 275 -3.32 -3.45 -22.19
CA CYS A 275 -4.33 -3.19 -21.19
C CYS A 275 -4.43 -1.68 -20.96
N GLY A 276 -5.52 -1.09 -21.45
CA GLY A 276 -5.94 0.27 -21.11
C GLY A 276 -6.86 0.26 -19.91
N PHE A 277 -6.59 1.12 -18.95
CA PHE A 277 -7.42 1.25 -17.74
C PHE A 277 -8.05 2.64 -17.71
N ALA A 278 -9.36 2.71 -17.50
CA ALA A 278 -10.07 3.96 -17.24
C ALA A 278 -9.44 4.66 -16.01
N GLU A 279 -9.47 5.99 -15.98
CA GLU A 279 -8.73 6.78 -14.99
C GLU A 279 -8.97 6.32 -13.54
N SER A 280 -10.22 6.07 -13.16
CA SER A 280 -10.58 5.60 -11.82
C SER A 280 -10.00 4.23 -11.45
N ARG A 281 -9.81 3.33 -12.43
CA ARG A 281 -9.15 2.03 -12.25
C ARG A 281 -7.65 2.17 -12.31
N TYR A 282 -7.16 3.06 -13.17
CA TYR A 282 -5.72 3.31 -13.29
C TYR A 282 -5.12 3.87 -12.00
N GLU A 283 -5.82 4.77 -11.32
CA GLU A 283 -5.42 5.27 -10.00
C GLU A 283 -5.16 4.16 -8.98
N ILE A 284 -5.93 3.06 -9.02
CA ILE A 284 -5.74 1.90 -8.12
C ILE A 284 -4.39 1.23 -8.39
N LEU A 285 -4.02 1.11 -9.66
CA LEU A 285 -2.79 0.44 -10.10
C LEU A 285 -1.52 1.20 -9.70
N ILE A 286 -1.59 2.52 -9.56
CA ILE A 286 -0.43 3.39 -9.28
C ILE A 286 -0.36 3.88 -7.83
N ARG A 287 -1.22 3.39 -6.94
CA ARG A 287 -1.23 3.73 -5.51
C ARG A 287 -0.66 2.59 -4.66
N PRO A 288 0.51 2.78 -4.01
CA PRO A 288 1.06 1.78 -3.09
C PRO A 288 0.27 1.76 -1.79
N GLY A 289 -0.72 0.89 -1.69
CA GLY A 289 -1.63 0.88 -0.55
C GLY A 289 -2.45 -0.41 -0.44
N PRO A 290 -3.49 -0.42 0.37
CA PRO A 290 -4.26 -1.62 0.67
C PRO A 290 -5.03 -2.19 -0.54
N ARG A 291 -5.21 -1.37 -1.60
CA ARG A 291 -5.91 -1.80 -2.82
C ARG A 291 -5.00 -2.50 -3.84
N LEU A 292 -3.77 -2.87 -3.48
CA LEU A 292 -2.86 -3.65 -4.35
C LEU A 292 -3.47 -4.97 -4.84
N ALA A 293 -4.30 -5.60 -4.01
CA ALA A 293 -5.01 -6.81 -4.43
C ALA A 293 -6.01 -6.53 -5.56
N GLU A 294 -6.75 -5.43 -5.47
CA GLU A 294 -7.67 -4.98 -6.52
C GLU A 294 -6.89 -4.62 -7.80
N ALA A 295 -5.71 -4.00 -7.66
CA ALA A 295 -4.82 -3.74 -8.79
C ALA A 295 -4.41 -5.03 -9.50
N ALA A 296 -4.02 -6.07 -8.76
CA ALA A 296 -3.68 -7.39 -9.31
C ALA A 296 -4.88 -8.05 -10.02
N GLU A 297 -6.07 -7.93 -9.44
CA GLU A 297 -7.32 -8.44 -10.02
C GLU A 297 -7.65 -7.72 -11.34
N LEU A 298 -7.55 -6.38 -11.38
CA LEU A 298 -7.76 -5.59 -12.60
C LEU A 298 -6.80 -5.96 -13.73
N ILE A 299 -5.52 -6.20 -13.38
CA ILE A 299 -4.53 -6.67 -14.35
C ILE A 299 -4.91 -8.06 -14.85
N ALA A 300 -5.22 -9.01 -13.95
CA ALA A 300 -5.61 -10.37 -14.32
C ALA A 300 -6.87 -10.37 -15.21
N ASP A 301 -7.88 -9.56 -14.90
CA ASP A 301 -9.09 -9.41 -15.71
C ASP A 301 -8.78 -8.96 -17.14
N CYS A 302 -7.90 -7.97 -17.32
CA CYS A 302 -7.47 -7.56 -18.64
C CYS A 302 -6.72 -8.70 -19.38
N LEU A 303 -5.81 -9.37 -18.69
CA LEU A 303 -5.00 -10.43 -19.32
C LEU A 303 -5.85 -11.58 -19.87
N VAL A 304 -6.95 -11.92 -19.20
CA VAL A 304 -7.89 -12.96 -19.66
C VAL A 304 -8.59 -12.56 -20.96
N THR A 305 -8.79 -11.26 -21.20
CA THR A 305 -9.49 -10.76 -22.40
C THR A 305 -8.58 -10.52 -23.61
N LEU A 306 -7.25 -10.62 -23.42
CA LEU A 306 -6.31 -10.37 -24.51
C LEU A 306 -6.44 -11.41 -25.63
N PRO A 307 -6.31 -10.99 -26.91
CA PRO A 307 -6.33 -11.91 -28.01
C PRO A 307 -5.18 -12.94 -27.88
N PRO A 308 -5.41 -14.20 -28.27
CA PRO A 308 -4.35 -15.22 -28.24
C PRO A 308 -3.18 -14.76 -29.10
N GLN A 309 -1.96 -15.03 -28.63
CA GLN A 309 -0.76 -14.76 -29.41
C GLN A 309 -0.79 -15.69 -30.64
N ALA A 310 -0.92 -15.13 -31.85
CA ALA A 310 -0.74 -15.91 -33.07
C ALA A 310 0.62 -16.59 -32.96
N ALA A 311 0.64 -17.93 -33.08
CA ALA A 311 1.87 -18.71 -33.01
C ALA A 311 2.86 -18.11 -34.02
N VAL A 312 3.91 -17.47 -33.50
CA VAL A 312 5.06 -17.13 -34.36
C VAL A 312 5.67 -18.47 -34.69
N ALA A 313 5.47 -18.93 -35.93
CA ALA A 313 6.20 -20.05 -36.46
C ALA A 313 7.69 -19.72 -36.25
N ARG A 314 8.32 -20.39 -35.28
CA ARG A 314 9.78 -20.35 -35.16
C ARG A 314 10.30 -20.87 -36.48
N ALA A 315 10.97 -20.00 -37.22
CA ALA A 315 11.69 -20.45 -38.42
C ALA A 315 12.55 -21.63 -38.01
N PRO A 316 12.47 -22.79 -38.71
CA PRO A 316 13.28 -23.95 -38.37
C PRO A 316 14.74 -23.50 -38.41
N GLY A 317 15.43 -23.64 -37.28
CA GLY A 317 16.83 -23.26 -37.16
C GLY A 317 17.63 -23.90 -38.29
N SER A 318 18.38 -23.09 -39.01
CA SER A 318 19.39 -23.52 -39.97
C SER A 318 20.43 -24.36 -39.19
N ILE A 319 20.21 -25.68 -39.20
CA ILE A 319 21.22 -26.65 -38.78
C ILE A 319 22.21 -26.77 -39.95
N GLY A 320 23.47 -26.48 -39.66
CA GLY A 320 24.58 -27.07 -40.38
C GLY A 320 25.33 -26.17 -41.31
N ALA A 321 26.28 -25.44 -40.83
CA ALA A 321 27.52 -25.25 -41.53
C ALA A 321 28.50 -26.32 -41.13
N LYS A 322 28.68 -27.36 -41.94
CA LYS A 322 29.80 -28.30 -41.85
C LYS A 322 31.09 -27.49 -41.98
N GLY A 323 31.92 -27.50 -40.94
CA GLY A 323 33.30 -27.01 -41.04
C GLY A 323 34.11 -27.89 -41.98
N PRO A 324 35.05 -27.31 -42.74
CA PRO A 324 35.92 -28.11 -43.61
C PRO A 324 36.90 -28.96 -42.82
N ALA A 325 37.08 -30.20 -43.33
CA ALA A 325 38.05 -31.15 -42.82
C ALA A 325 39.47 -30.60 -42.90
N ALA A 326 40.20 -30.65 -41.79
CA ALA A 326 41.65 -30.35 -41.79
C ALA A 326 42.39 -31.53 -42.40
N SER A 327 42.93 -31.28 -43.60
CA SER A 327 43.92 -32.15 -44.24
C SER A 327 45.27 -32.01 -43.52
N GLY A 328 45.73 -33.07 -42.88
CA GLY A 328 47.09 -33.15 -42.34
C GLY A 328 48.15 -33.10 -43.42
N GLN A 329 49.07 -32.18 -43.31
CA GLN A 329 50.37 -32.23 -43.96
C GLN A 329 51.46 -32.33 -42.88
N ARG A 330 52.18 -33.46 -42.91
CA ARG A 330 53.49 -33.64 -42.24
C ARG A 330 54.51 -32.94 -43.11
N LEU A 331 55.42 -32.22 -42.48
CA LEU A 331 56.66 -31.76 -43.10
C LEU A 331 57.85 -32.45 -42.42
N PRO A 332 58.97 -32.56 -43.15
CA PRO A 332 60.12 -33.38 -42.84
C PRO A 332 60.94 -32.90 -41.66
#